data_2e1d8ae7147e9d7d7365192073589435
#
_entry.id   2e1d8ae7147e9d7d7365192073589435
#
_cell.length_a   1.000
_cell.length_b   1.000
_cell.length_c   1.000
_cell.angle_alpha   90.00
_cell.angle_beta   90.00
_cell.angle_gamma   90.00
#
_symmetry.space_group_name_H-M   'P 1'
#
loop_
_entity.id
_entity.type
_entity.pdbx_description
1 polymer ?
#
loop_
_entity_poly.entity_id
_entity_poly.type
_entity_poly.pdbx_seq_one_letter_code
_entity_poly.pdbx_strand_id
1 'polypeptide(L)'
;MRARAFHSVISPYHIRLPLRRIRIIREYVNTTQEYGVMTDMLDSSEISVRDDIDPVPGAAPERVLALTAGQYGIWLDQMLNPDLPCYILGAILRIDGTFDEALLTSVVNEVVNANDSLRAVLVSEGGSVRQRVLSDVELEIAHIDFSGSAHPHDSAWRYMRTAFDTAFALDGLLCDFRIVRESPSRTYWMYRCHHLVADGQSVSMICRMIVDLYNRRASADMARIEPTPSYFDSLDDDRKYAESSRYERDAQFWQDKFSSLPPPLLSSRSSEAAARPASFPDGQVNLTIERAKYDRLGRIAEASGCTIVHVMFGVLALYFSRAFQVDEVVIGMPVHNRSTAQQKRAIGMFASVVPIRIPVDGNERFVSLLNGVSAELRHCYRHQRFPIAELNRRLGLVRTGRRQLFDLTLSFEKFPLDFYIGDVKLGLTSMRHRFEQTPITVNVQDYHEDQDLVMQFNYDVNAFSHAEVDNIGTRIGGLLDALIEHHDDMPVGMLPLLDEAERKQVVYAWNATERDYPIE
;
A
#
# COMPACT_ATOMS: atom_id res chain seq x y z
N MET A 1 -14.57 -6.49 -55.10
CA MET A 1 -13.31 -7.13 -55.56
C MET A 1 -12.18 -6.72 -54.62
N ARG A 2 -11.55 -7.74 -54.02
CA ARG A 2 -10.26 -7.77 -53.31
C ARG A 2 -10.11 -7.01 -51.99
N ALA A 3 -10.38 -7.77 -50.93
CA ALA A 3 -9.67 -7.72 -49.65
C ALA A 3 -8.21 -8.20 -49.81
N ARG A 4 -7.26 -7.62 -49.04
CA ARG A 4 -6.00 -8.21 -48.59
C ARG A 4 -5.52 -7.32 -47.46
N ALA A 5 -5.61 -7.73 -46.19
CA ALA A 5 -4.71 -8.62 -45.47
C ALA A 5 -3.56 -7.80 -44.85
N PHE A 6 -3.73 -7.44 -43.58
CA PHE A 6 -2.61 -7.26 -42.63
C PHE A 6 -2.65 -8.40 -41.64
N HIS A 7 -1.73 -9.34 -41.87
CA HIS A 7 -1.45 -10.45 -40.96
C HIS A 7 -0.20 -10.14 -40.16
N SER A 8 -0.30 -10.52 -38.90
CA SER A 8 0.77 -11.00 -38.04
C SER A 8 1.75 -9.98 -37.45
N VAL A 9 1.70 -9.79 -36.16
CA VAL A 9 2.62 -10.46 -35.22
C VAL A 9 1.87 -10.65 -33.91
N ILE A 10 1.26 -11.80 -33.70
CA ILE A 10 0.78 -12.27 -32.40
C ILE A 10 1.83 -13.26 -31.91
N SER A 11 2.52 -12.91 -30.83
CA SER A 11 3.40 -13.78 -30.06
C SER A 11 2.63 -14.95 -29.46
N PRO A 12 3.13 -16.18 -29.49
CA PRO A 12 2.43 -17.37 -29.03
C PRO A 12 2.73 -17.68 -27.56
N TYR A 13 2.07 -16.98 -26.64
CA TYR A 13 1.98 -17.45 -25.26
C TYR A 13 0.51 -17.55 -24.84
N HIS A 14 -0.20 -18.51 -25.43
CA HIS A 14 -1.42 -19.06 -24.83
C HIS A 14 -1.00 -20.01 -23.68
N ILE A 15 -0.84 -19.49 -22.48
CA ILE A 15 -0.81 -20.32 -21.29
C ILE A 15 -2.25 -20.72 -21.00
N ARG A 16 -2.62 -21.94 -21.44
CA ARG A 16 -3.83 -22.61 -20.94
C ARG A 16 -3.59 -22.90 -19.46
N LEU A 17 -4.31 -22.21 -18.59
CA LEU A 17 -4.39 -22.57 -17.18
C LEU A 17 -4.75 -24.05 -17.06
N PRO A 18 -3.99 -24.88 -16.35
CA PRO A 18 -4.34 -26.27 -16.17
C PRO A 18 -5.68 -26.34 -15.41
N LEU A 19 -6.59 -27.18 -15.87
CA LEU A 19 -7.94 -27.42 -15.31
C LEU A 19 -7.94 -27.65 -13.79
N ARG A 20 -6.82 -28.03 -13.19
CA ARG A 20 -6.62 -28.14 -11.73
C ARG A 20 -6.71 -26.79 -11.00
N ARG A 21 -6.27 -25.67 -11.59
CA ARG A 21 -6.36 -24.33 -10.94
C ARG A 21 -7.82 -23.88 -10.81
N ILE A 22 -8.63 -24.13 -11.83
CA ILE A 22 -10.08 -23.82 -11.81
C ILE A 22 -10.81 -24.64 -10.74
N ARG A 23 -10.36 -25.86 -10.46
CA ARG A 23 -10.96 -26.74 -9.47
C ARG A 23 -10.70 -26.25 -8.03
N ILE A 24 -9.48 -25.83 -7.71
CA ILE A 24 -9.14 -25.27 -6.40
C ILE A 24 -9.95 -23.99 -6.11
N ILE A 25 -10.06 -23.07 -7.09
CA ILE A 25 -10.86 -21.86 -6.95
C ILE A 25 -12.35 -22.19 -6.81
N ARG A 26 -12.88 -23.15 -7.58
CA ARG A 26 -14.29 -23.59 -7.49
C ARG A 26 -14.60 -24.33 -6.18
N GLU A 27 -13.72 -25.18 -5.71
CA GLU A 27 -13.87 -25.85 -4.41
C GLU A 27 -13.81 -24.85 -3.28
N TYR A 28 -12.94 -23.82 -3.35
CA TYR A 28 -12.87 -22.76 -2.34
C TYR A 28 -14.11 -21.84 -2.36
N VAL A 29 -14.59 -21.40 -3.52
CA VAL A 29 -15.82 -20.59 -3.64
C VAL A 29 -17.06 -21.38 -3.17
N ASN A 30 -17.14 -22.66 -3.46
CA ASN A 30 -18.25 -23.51 -2.98
C ASN A 30 -18.14 -23.80 -1.48
N THR A 31 -16.93 -23.89 -0.92
CA THR A 31 -16.72 -24.06 0.52
C THR A 31 -16.98 -22.79 1.31
N THR A 32 -16.88 -21.58 0.73
CA THR A 32 -17.27 -20.34 1.41
C THR A 32 -18.78 -20.19 1.63
N GLN A 33 -19.62 -21.03 1.01
CA GLN A 33 -21.05 -21.09 1.30
C GLN A 33 -21.44 -21.98 2.50
N GLU A 34 -20.54 -22.82 3.03
CA GLU A 34 -20.80 -23.76 4.13
C GLU A 34 -19.86 -23.57 5.34
N TYR A 35 -19.43 -22.34 5.69
CA TYR A 35 -18.42 -22.15 6.71
C TYR A 35 -18.89 -22.05 8.16
N GLY A 36 -18.58 -23.13 8.85
CA GLY A 36 -18.36 -23.25 10.28
C GLY A 36 -17.07 -24.01 10.64
N VAL A 37 -15.94 -23.83 9.97
CA VAL A 37 -14.67 -24.45 10.43
C VAL A 37 -13.44 -23.74 9.83
N MET A 38 -12.87 -22.76 10.52
CA MET A 38 -11.51 -22.28 10.29
C MET A 38 -10.56 -22.62 11.45
N THR A 39 -11.06 -23.21 12.52
CA THR A 39 -10.28 -23.71 13.65
C THR A 39 -9.63 -25.05 13.39
N ASP A 40 -10.21 -25.90 12.54
CA ASP A 40 -9.69 -27.27 12.33
C ASP A 40 -8.57 -27.40 11.27
N MET A 41 -8.24 -26.31 10.55
CA MET A 41 -7.11 -26.33 9.61
C MET A 41 -5.76 -25.97 10.23
N LEU A 42 -5.72 -25.58 11.50
CA LEU A 42 -4.48 -25.30 12.22
C LEU A 42 -3.94 -26.51 12.99
N ASP A 43 -4.69 -27.62 13.04
CA ASP A 43 -4.39 -28.76 13.91
C ASP A 43 -4.00 -30.05 13.17
N SER A 44 -3.25 -29.94 12.09
CA SER A 44 -2.57 -31.12 11.52
C SER A 44 -1.06 -31.00 11.64
N SER A 45 -0.57 -31.09 12.87
CA SER A 45 0.80 -31.52 13.17
C SER A 45 0.88 -33.03 12.91
N GLU A 46 1.37 -33.42 11.77
CA GLU A 46 2.01 -34.69 11.40
C GLU A 46 1.72 -35.02 9.94
N ILE A 47 2.51 -34.44 9.04
CA ILE A 47 2.69 -35.01 7.70
C ILE A 47 4.20 -35.20 7.52
N SER A 48 4.60 -36.46 7.56
CA SER A 48 5.93 -36.91 7.19
C SER A 48 6.21 -36.52 5.74
N VAL A 49 7.20 -35.65 5.56
CA VAL A 49 7.73 -35.28 4.26
C VAL A 49 8.55 -36.47 3.74
N ARG A 50 8.20 -37.03 2.59
CA ARG A 50 9.14 -37.84 1.81
C ARG A 50 9.98 -36.92 0.98
N ASP A 51 11.23 -36.76 1.41
CA ASP A 51 12.27 -36.06 0.68
C ASP A 51 12.81 -36.99 -0.43
N ASP A 52 12.46 -36.73 -1.67
CA ASP A 52 13.08 -37.36 -2.86
C ASP A 52 13.99 -36.37 -3.61
N ILE A 53 14.70 -35.51 -2.89
CA ILE A 53 15.83 -34.75 -3.46
C ILE A 53 16.98 -34.85 -2.45
N ASP A 54 18.07 -35.47 -2.86
CA ASP A 54 19.29 -35.55 -2.05
C ASP A 54 19.78 -34.14 -1.71
N PRO A 55 19.95 -33.79 -0.41
CA PRO A 55 20.41 -32.47 -0.02
C PRO A 55 21.85 -32.27 -0.46
N VAL A 56 22.14 -31.11 -1.06
CA VAL A 56 23.51 -30.66 -1.34
C VAL A 56 24.25 -30.59 0.00
N PRO A 57 25.40 -31.30 0.17
CA PRO A 57 26.10 -31.31 1.44
C PRO A 57 26.57 -29.93 1.84
N GLY A 58 26.05 -29.42 2.98
CA GLY A 58 26.42 -28.11 3.56
C GLY A 58 25.40 -26.99 3.38
N ALA A 59 24.30 -27.17 2.64
CA ALA A 59 23.22 -26.21 2.58
C ALA A 59 22.32 -26.34 3.83
N ALA A 60 21.86 -25.20 4.37
CA ALA A 60 20.83 -25.20 5.40
C ALA A 60 19.56 -25.86 4.83
N PRO A 61 18.82 -26.66 5.60
CA PRO A 61 17.62 -27.33 5.10
C PRO A 61 16.59 -26.33 4.60
N GLU A 62 16.02 -26.57 3.42
CA GLU A 62 14.91 -25.78 2.90
C GLU A 62 13.74 -25.83 3.88
N ARG A 63 13.26 -24.65 4.29
CA ARG A 63 12.12 -24.55 5.21
C ARG A 63 10.84 -24.35 4.40
N VAL A 64 9.86 -25.22 4.59
CA VAL A 64 8.50 -25.07 4.03
C VAL A 64 7.55 -24.66 5.16
N LEU A 65 6.92 -23.52 5.00
CA LEU A 65 6.18 -22.84 6.07
C LEU A 65 4.79 -22.41 5.58
N ALA A 66 3.84 -22.26 6.51
CA ALA A 66 2.54 -21.67 6.20
C ALA A 66 2.69 -20.17 5.86
N LEU A 67 1.70 -19.63 5.16
CA LEU A 67 1.55 -18.18 5.02
C LEU A 67 1.04 -17.58 6.34
N THR A 68 1.44 -16.33 6.65
CA THR A 68 0.75 -15.54 7.69
C THR A 68 -0.68 -15.22 7.24
N ALA A 69 -1.55 -14.82 8.16
CA ALA A 69 -2.91 -14.41 7.84
C ALA A 69 -2.93 -13.22 6.84
N GLY A 70 -1.98 -12.26 6.99
CA GLY A 70 -1.82 -11.15 6.05
C GLY A 70 -1.38 -11.61 4.65
N GLN A 71 -0.38 -12.48 4.58
CA GLN A 71 0.08 -13.05 3.31
C GLN A 71 -1.01 -13.87 2.63
N TYR A 72 -1.80 -14.63 3.40
CA TYR A 72 -2.88 -15.44 2.84
C TYR A 72 -3.96 -14.58 2.18
N GLY A 73 -4.34 -13.45 2.81
CA GLY A 73 -5.27 -12.49 2.22
C GLY A 73 -4.77 -11.92 0.90
N ILE A 74 -3.50 -11.49 0.86
CA ILE A 74 -2.85 -10.97 -0.36
C ILE A 74 -2.79 -12.05 -1.45
N TRP A 75 -2.37 -13.26 -1.09
CA TRP A 75 -2.31 -14.37 -2.03
C TRP A 75 -3.67 -14.70 -2.64
N LEU A 76 -4.71 -14.75 -1.82
CA LEU A 76 -6.07 -15.06 -2.28
C LEU A 76 -6.56 -14.00 -3.27
N ASP A 77 -6.39 -12.72 -2.94
CA ASP A 77 -6.81 -11.62 -3.81
C ASP A 77 -6.00 -11.60 -5.13
N GLN A 78 -4.68 -11.82 -5.07
CA GLN A 78 -3.84 -11.95 -6.27
C GLN A 78 -4.24 -13.16 -7.13
N MET A 79 -4.65 -14.28 -6.53
CA MET A 79 -5.14 -15.45 -7.27
C MET A 79 -6.46 -15.19 -7.99
N LEU A 80 -7.30 -14.32 -7.45
CA LEU A 80 -8.53 -13.86 -8.10
C LEU A 80 -8.23 -12.89 -9.26
N ASN A 81 -7.09 -12.20 -9.21
CA ASN A 81 -6.65 -11.20 -10.18
C ASN A 81 -5.19 -11.47 -10.63
N PRO A 82 -4.90 -12.62 -11.28
CA PRO A 82 -3.52 -13.09 -11.47
C PRO A 82 -2.67 -12.20 -12.39
N ASP A 83 -3.30 -11.46 -13.30
CA ASP A 83 -2.63 -10.62 -14.29
C ASP A 83 -2.49 -9.16 -13.83
N LEU A 84 -3.06 -8.80 -12.65
CA LEU A 84 -3.01 -7.44 -12.14
C LEU A 84 -1.79 -7.24 -11.22
N PRO A 85 -1.03 -6.14 -11.38
CA PRO A 85 0.15 -5.83 -10.55
C PRO A 85 -0.21 -5.15 -9.23
N CYS A 86 -1.37 -5.47 -8.62
CA CYS A 86 -1.95 -4.73 -7.51
C CYS A 86 -1.19 -4.85 -6.17
N TYR A 87 -0.22 -5.75 -6.09
CA TYR A 87 0.61 -5.96 -4.90
C TYR A 87 2.09 -5.75 -5.15
N ILE A 88 2.45 -4.93 -6.13
CA ILE A 88 3.83 -4.59 -6.44
C ILE A 88 4.23 -3.31 -5.71
N LEU A 89 5.32 -3.41 -4.95
CA LEU A 89 6.01 -2.29 -4.30
C LEU A 89 7.37 -2.08 -4.95
N GLY A 90 7.91 -0.87 -4.89
CA GLY A 90 9.27 -0.62 -5.29
C GLY A 90 9.52 0.84 -5.65
N ALA A 91 10.71 1.09 -6.18
CA ALA A 91 11.13 2.42 -6.56
C ALA A 91 12.14 2.40 -7.70
N ILE A 92 12.33 3.57 -8.29
CA ILE A 92 13.41 3.87 -9.22
C ILE A 92 14.33 4.88 -8.55
N LEU A 93 15.62 4.53 -8.46
CA LEU A 93 16.66 5.43 -7.98
C LEU A 93 17.49 5.90 -9.17
N ARG A 94 17.46 7.20 -9.44
CA ARG A 94 18.27 7.82 -10.47
C ARG A 94 19.67 8.08 -9.93
N ILE A 95 20.68 7.68 -10.69
CA ILE A 95 22.10 7.86 -10.41
C ILE A 95 22.66 8.78 -11.50
N ASP A 96 22.96 10.01 -11.16
CA ASP A 96 23.58 11.00 -12.05
C ASP A 96 25.09 11.00 -11.78
N GLY A 97 25.85 10.15 -12.49
CA GLY A 97 27.29 9.97 -12.32
C GLY A 97 27.76 8.57 -12.67
N THR A 98 29.00 8.30 -12.31
CA THR A 98 29.61 6.97 -12.50
C THR A 98 29.56 6.17 -11.20
N PHE A 99 29.28 4.89 -11.33
CA PHE A 99 29.28 3.92 -10.23
C PHE A 99 29.68 2.55 -10.78
N ASP A 100 30.02 1.64 -9.90
CA ASP A 100 30.37 0.26 -10.27
C ASP A 100 29.10 -0.61 -10.32
N GLU A 101 28.63 -0.91 -11.54
CA GLU A 101 27.43 -1.73 -11.77
C GLU A 101 27.63 -3.19 -11.33
N ALA A 102 28.85 -3.72 -11.50
CA ALA A 102 29.16 -5.09 -11.09
C ALA A 102 29.16 -5.20 -9.56
N LEU A 103 29.70 -4.20 -8.87
CA LEU A 103 29.64 -4.11 -7.42
C LEU A 103 28.19 -4.01 -6.94
N LEU A 104 27.35 -3.15 -7.56
CA LEU A 104 25.94 -3.04 -7.20
C LEU A 104 25.21 -4.37 -7.36
N THR A 105 25.45 -5.08 -8.48
CA THR A 105 24.90 -6.41 -8.74
C THR A 105 25.30 -7.42 -7.66
N SER A 106 26.57 -7.44 -7.29
CA SER A 106 27.09 -8.32 -6.22
C SER A 106 26.43 -8.02 -4.86
N VAL A 107 26.33 -6.73 -4.52
CA VAL A 107 25.73 -6.27 -3.26
C VAL A 107 24.23 -6.59 -3.18
N VAL A 108 23.49 -6.42 -4.27
CA VAL A 108 22.06 -6.80 -4.32
C VAL A 108 21.90 -8.28 -4.01
N ASN A 109 22.70 -9.15 -4.64
CA ASN A 109 22.67 -10.59 -4.38
C ASN A 109 23.05 -10.92 -2.93
N GLU A 110 24.04 -10.23 -2.35
CA GLU A 110 24.41 -10.41 -0.93
C GLU A 110 23.25 -10.03 0.01
N VAL A 111 22.56 -8.92 -0.26
CA VAL A 111 21.40 -8.48 0.54
C VAL A 111 20.22 -9.43 0.39
N VAL A 112 19.91 -9.91 -0.82
CA VAL A 112 18.83 -10.89 -1.03
C VAL A 112 19.12 -12.18 -0.28
N ASN A 113 20.34 -12.67 -0.34
CA ASN A 113 20.75 -13.90 0.36
C ASN A 113 20.83 -13.73 1.89
N ALA A 114 21.03 -12.52 2.39
CA ALA A 114 20.96 -12.23 3.82
C ALA A 114 19.55 -12.20 4.38
N ASN A 115 18.50 -12.12 3.53
CA ASN A 115 17.11 -11.94 3.95
C ASN A 115 16.23 -13.10 3.44
N ASP A 116 15.74 -13.90 4.34
CA ASP A 116 14.99 -15.12 4.04
C ASP A 116 13.66 -14.88 3.32
N SER A 117 12.93 -13.79 3.65
CA SER A 117 11.68 -13.46 2.97
C SER A 117 11.87 -13.17 1.48
N LEU A 118 13.01 -12.59 1.07
CA LEU A 118 13.32 -12.31 -0.34
C LEU A 118 13.66 -13.57 -1.14
N ARG A 119 14.00 -14.66 -0.45
CA ARG A 119 14.25 -15.98 -1.04
C ARG A 119 13.04 -16.92 -0.96
N ALA A 120 11.92 -16.42 -0.46
CA ALA A 120 10.69 -17.20 -0.36
C ALA A 120 9.99 -17.31 -1.73
N VAL A 121 9.60 -18.52 -2.09
CA VAL A 121 8.77 -18.83 -3.25
C VAL A 121 7.50 -19.55 -2.79
N LEU A 122 6.39 -19.37 -3.50
CA LEU A 122 5.17 -20.10 -3.17
C LEU A 122 5.18 -21.49 -3.80
N VAL A 123 4.75 -22.47 -3.02
CA VAL A 123 4.60 -23.86 -3.45
C VAL A 123 3.20 -24.37 -3.10
N SER A 124 2.67 -25.27 -3.93
CA SER A 124 1.41 -25.95 -3.63
C SER A 124 1.71 -27.35 -3.11
N GLU A 125 1.33 -27.61 -1.87
CA GLU A 125 1.57 -28.89 -1.21
C GLU A 125 0.29 -29.40 -0.55
N GLY A 126 -0.12 -30.62 -0.86
CA GLY A 126 -1.33 -31.22 -0.31
C GLY A 126 -2.63 -30.44 -0.57
N GLY A 127 -2.67 -29.58 -1.62
CA GLY A 127 -3.81 -28.70 -1.90
C GLY A 127 -3.80 -27.38 -1.15
N SER A 128 -2.80 -27.13 -0.29
CA SER A 128 -2.59 -25.88 0.44
C SER A 128 -1.43 -25.10 -0.16
N VAL A 129 -1.51 -23.75 -0.10
CA VAL A 129 -0.38 -22.88 -0.45
C VAL A 129 0.57 -22.81 0.73
N ARG A 130 1.85 -22.94 0.45
CA ARG A 130 2.96 -22.82 1.40
C ARG A 130 4.03 -21.91 0.82
N GLN A 131 4.96 -21.46 1.65
CA GLN A 131 6.16 -20.75 1.22
C GLN A 131 7.40 -21.58 1.53
N ARG A 132 8.26 -21.74 0.51
CA ARG A 132 9.54 -22.42 0.62
C ARG A 132 10.65 -21.39 0.60
N VAL A 133 11.55 -21.46 1.55
CA VAL A 133 12.73 -20.58 1.62
C VAL A 133 13.89 -21.29 0.94
N LEU A 134 14.36 -20.72 -0.17
CA LEU A 134 15.51 -21.25 -0.89
C LEU A 134 16.79 -21.02 -0.08
N SER A 135 17.72 -21.97 -0.14
CA SER A 135 19.00 -21.90 0.61
C SER A 135 19.90 -20.79 0.10
N ASP A 136 19.97 -20.63 -1.20
CA ASP A 136 20.78 -19.64 -1.91
C ASP A 136 20.08 -19.23 -3.21
N VAL A 137 20.26 -17.98 -3.63
CA VAL A 137 19.66 -17.41 -4.84
C VAL A 137 20.67 -16.55 -5.56
N GLU A 138 20.88 -16.79 -6.84
CA GLU A 138 21.57 -15.90 -7.73
C GLU A 138 20.54 -15.17 -8.60
N LEU A 139 20.36 -13.86 -8.35
CA LEU A 139 19.47 -13.03 -9.15
C LEU A 139 20.14 -12.64 -10.45
N GLU A 140 19.48 -12.90 -11.56
CA GLU A 140 19.83 -12.32 -12.85
C GLU A 140 19.34 -10.87 -12.89
N ILE A 141 20.24 -9.91 -12.63
CA ILE A 141 19.92 -8.49 -12.71
C ILE A 141 20.02 -8.04 -14.16
N ALA A 142 18.89 -7.63 -14.73
CA ALA A 142 18.83 -7.18 -16.11
C ALA A 142 19.54 -5.82 -16.27
N HIS A 143 20.50 -5.74 -17.20
CA HIS A 143 21.18 -4.51 -17.60
C HIS A 143 20.66 -4.09 -18.98
N ILE A 144 19.98 -2.94 -19.05
CA ILE A 144 19.35 -2.43 -20.25
C ILE A 144 19.95 -1.07 -20.61
N ASP A 145 20.40 -0.91 -21.85
CA ASP A 145 21.01 0.33 -22.33
C ASP A 145 20.17 0.99 -23.42
N PHE A 146 19.66 2.18 -23.13
CA PHE A 146 18.91 3.03 -24.04
C PHE A 146 19.71 4.24 -24.55
N SER A 147 21.02 4.36 -24.20
CA SER A 147 21.83 5.52 -24.56
C SER A 147 21.95 5.74 -26.09
N GLY A 148 21.79 4.66 -26.87
CA GLY A 148 21.79 4.71 -28.33
C GLY A 148 20.40 4.86 -28.97
N SER A 149 19.31 4.96 -28.18
CA SER A 149 17.96 5.10 -28.74
C SER A 149 17.69 6.53 -29.23
N ALA A 150 16.70 6.73 -30.12
CA ALA A 150 16.31 8.06 -30.61
C ALA A 150 15.76 8.97 -29.49
N HIS A 151 15.12 8.36 -28.48
CA HIS A 151 14.54 9.03 -27.30
C HIS A 151 14.91 8.25 -26.04
N PRO A 152 16.15 8.39 -25.52
CA PRO A 152 16.66 7.54 -24.43
C PRO A 152 15.81 7.62 -23.17
N HIS A 153 15.45 8.84 -22.74
CA HIS A 153 14.61 9.07 -21.56
C HIS A 153 13.27 8.37 -21.66
N ASP A 154 12.51 8.63 -22.75
CA ASP A 154 11.18 8.04 -22.93
C ASP A 154 11.22 6.52 -23.04
N SER A 155 12.28 6.00 -23.66
CA SER A 155 12.49 4.55 -23.83
C SER A 155 12.77 3.89 -22.47
N ALA A 156 13.66 4.47 -21.66
CA ALA A 156 13.98 4.00 -20.32
C ALA A 156 12.75 4.03 -19.41
N TRP A 157 12.01 5.15 -19.40
CA TRP A 157 10.80 5.28 -18.58
C TRP A 157 9.69 4.33 -19.00
N ARG A 158 9.46 4.17 -20.29
CA ARG A 158 8.48 3.21 -20.81
C ARG A 158 8.83 1.78 -20.42
N TYR A 159 10.10 1.39 -20.54
CA TYR A 159 10.57 0.09 -20.11
C TYR A 159 10.33 -0.15 -18.62
N MET A 160 10.77 0.76 -17.76
CA MET A 160 10.61 0.65 -16.31
C MET A 160 9.13 0.62 -15.91
N ARG A 161 8.29 1.46 -16.54
CA ARG A 161 6.85 1.45 -16.31
C ARG A 161 6.23 0.12 -16.70
N THR A 162 6.55 -0.40 -17.90
CA THR A 162 6.04 -1.70 -18.36
C THR A 162 6.45 -2.82 -17.40
N ALA A 163 7.70 -2.80 -16.93
CA ALA A 163 8.16 -3.77 -15.95
C ALA A 163 7.37 -3.67 -14.63
N PHE A 164 7.08 -2.46 -14.17
CA PHE A 164 6.29 -2.23 -12.95
C PHE A 164 4.83 -2.66 -13.08
N ASP A 165 4.24 -2.44 -14.26
CA ASP A 165 2.86 -2.81 -14.58
C ASP A 165 2.70 -4.31 -14.94
N THR A 166 3.77 -5.11 -14.82
CA THR A 166 3.74 -6.56 -15.08
C THR A 166 3.65 -7.34 -13.76
N ALA A 167 2.62 -8.16 -13.59
CA ALA A 167 2.44 -8.99 -12.40
C ALA A 167 3.59 -10.01 -12.22
N PHE A 168 3.91 -10.36 -10.98
CA PHE A 168 4.82 -11.45 -10.68
C PHE A 168 4.18 -12.83 -10.93
N ALA A 169 4.97 -13.76 -11.44
CA ALA A 169 4.63 -15.18 -11.37
C ALA A 169 4.82 -15.65 -9.92
N LEU A 170 3.73 -16.09 -9.26
CA LEU A 170 3.76 -16.40 -7.83
C LEU A 170 4.55 -17.67 -7.48
N ASP A 171 4.91 -18.49 -8.45
CA ASP A 171 5.75 -19.68 -8.33
C ASP A 171 7.25 -19.42 -8.50
N GLY A 172 7.63 -18.16 -8.73
CA GLY A 172 9.00 -17.69 -8.83
C GLY A 172 9.41 -16.78 -7.67
N LEU A 173 10.61 -16.19 -7.79
CA LEU A 173 11.06 -15.15 -6.87
C LEU A 173 10.16 -13.92 -6.97
N LEU A 174 9.85 -13.34 -5.83
CA LEU A 174 8.92 -12.23 -5.69
C LEU A 174 9.63 -10.89 -5.50
N CYS A 175 10.87 -10.79 -5.95
CA CYS A 175 11.65 -9.55 -6.06
C CYS A 175 12.42 -9.53 -7.39
N ASP A 176 12.62 -8.33 -7.94
CA ASP A 176 13.25 -8.10 -9.23
C ASP A 176 14.04 -6.78 -9.18
N PHE A 177 15.26 -6.80 -9.68
CA PHE A 177 16.16 -5.66 -9.69
C PHE A 177 16.69 -5.46 -11.11
N ARG A 178 16.77 -4.20 -11.56
CA ARG A 178 17.22 -3.86 -12.92
C ARG A 178 18.09 -2.63 -12.90
N ILE A 179 19.08 -2.59 -13.79
CA ILE A 179 19.91 -1.42 -14.08
C ILE A 179 19.55 -0.94 -15.48
N VAL A 180 19.06 0.29 -15.60
CA VAL A 180 18.57 0.86 -16.86
C VAL A 180 19.38 2.12 -17.17
N ARG A 181 20.21 2.07 -18.19
CA ARG A 181 21.06 3.18 -18.62
C ARG A 181 20.30 4.07 -19.62
N GLU A 182 20.16 5.34 -19.29
CA GLU A 182 19.60 6.36 -20.18
C GLU A 182 20.70 7.05 -21.01
N SER A 183 21.84 7.34 -20.36
CA SER A 183 22.99 8.01 -20.99
C SER A 183 24.30 7.60 -20.31
N PRO A 184 25.46 7.98 -20.83
CA PRO A 184 26.74 7.69 -20.17
C PRO A 184 26.85 8.23 -18.74
N SER A 185 26.07 9.27 -18.40
CA SER A 185 26.10 9.93 -17.07
C SER A 185 24.81 9.75 -16.26
N ARG A 186 23.81 9.04 -16.80
CA ARG A 186 22.56 8.80 -16.10
C ARG A 186 22.11 7.36 -16.21
N THR A 187 21.94 6.73 -15.05
CA THR A 187 21.44 5.34 -14.93
C THR A 187 20.33 5.30 -13.90
N TYR A 188 19.39 4.43 -14.07
CA TYR A 188 18.35 4.13 -13.12
C TYR A 188 18.60 2.74 -12.53
N TRP A 189 18.57 2.65 -11.21
CA TRP A 189 18.46 1.40 -10.51
C TRP A 189 17.00 1.23 -10.09
N MET A 190 16.31 0.27 -10.69
CA MET A 190 14.93 -0.07 -10.41
C MET A 190 14.88 -1.33 -9.59
N TYR A 191 14.05 -1.34 -8.55
CA TYR A 191 13.70 -2.57 -7.85
C TYR A 191 12.21 -2.62 -7.58
N ARG A 192 11.67 -3.83 -7.55
CA ARG A 192 10.29 -4.12 -7.23
C ARG A 192 10.18 -5.43 -6.46
N CYS A 193 9.23 -5.48 -5.53
CA CYS A 193 8.92 -6.66 -4.73
C CYS A 193 7.40 -6.87 -4.70
N HIS A 194 6.98 -8.11 -4.55
CA HIS A 194 5.59 -8.41 -4.27
C HIS A 194 5.30 -8.24 -2.77
N HIS A 195 4.14 -7.76 -2.41
CA HIS A 195 3.72 -7.56 -1.02
C HIS A 195 3.74 -8.85 -0.17
N LEU A 196 3.76 -10.03 -0.78
CA LEU A 196 3.93 -11.30 -0.06
C LEU A 196 5.27 -11.42 0.67
N VAL A 197 6.32 -10.75 0.19
CA VAL A 197 7.69 -10.87 0.73
C VAL A 197 8.21 -9.59 1.37
N ALA A 198 7.55 -8.44 1.15
CA ALA A 198 7.97 -7.15 1.68
C ALA A 198 6.77 -6.22 1.90
N ASP A 199 6.87 -5.33 2.89
CA ASP A 199 6.01 -4.16 3.06
C ASP A 199 6.78 -2.87 2.77
N GLY A 200 6.12 -1.72 2.83
CA GLY A 200 6.74 -0.43 2.53
C GLY A 200 7.96 -0.12 3.40
N GLN A 201 7.95 -0.51 4.70
CA GLN A 201 9.11 -0.37 5.57
C GLN A 201 10.25 -1.30 5.13
N SER A 202 9.94 -2.54 4.76
CA SER A 202 10.92 -3.49 4.24
C SER A 202 11.59 -2.98 2.96
N VAL A 203 10.81 -2.39 2.04
CA VAL A 203 11.32 -1.80 0.79
C VAL A 203 12.35 -0.69 1.09
N SER A 204 12.05 0.21 2.04
CA SER A 204 13.00 1.24 2.47
C SER A 204 14.25 0.65 3.12
N MET A 205 14.10 -0.39 3.96
CA MET A 205 15.22 -1.08 4.61
C MET A 205 16.11 -1.80 3.58
N ILE A 206 15.54 -2.48 2.59
CA ILE A 206 16.29 -3.15 1.51
C ILE A 206 17.15 -2.12 0.77
N CYS A 207 16.55 -0.98 0.37
CA CYS A 207 17.27 0.07 -0.32
C CYS A 207 18.45 0.58 0.53
N ARG A 208 18.23 0.88 1.80
CA ARG A 208 19.28 1.34 2.73
C ARG A 208 20.39 0.30 2.88
N MET A 209 20.03 -0.96 3.08
CA MET A 209 21.03 -2.05 3.22
C MET A 209 21.91 -2.16 1.97
N ILE A 210 21.32 -2.06 0.77
CA ILE A 210 22.08 -2.13 -0.49
C ILE A 210 23.00 -0.92 -0.62
N VAL A 211 22.53 0.28 -0.37
CA VAL A 211 23.34 1.51 -0.48
C VAL A 211 24.48 1.52 0.54
N ASP A 212 24.18 1.19 1.81
CA ASP A 212 25.18 1.16 2.88
C ASP A 212 26.25 0.09 2.59
N LEU A 213 25.83 -1.09 2.13
CA LEU A 213 26.77 -2.16 1.79
C LEU A 213 27.60 -1.81 0.56
N TYR A 214 27.01 -1.21 -0.47
CA TYR A 214 27.74 -0.74 -1.64
C TYR A 214 28.86 0.23 -1.24
N ASN A 215 28.55 1.24 -0.43
CA ASN A 215 29.54 2.24 0.00
C ASN A 215 30.66 1.62 0.84
N ARG A 216 30.34 0.64 1.69
CA ARG A 216 31.34 -0.12 2.45
C ARG A 216 32.26 -0.91 1.52
N ARG A 217 31.70 -1.65 0.57
CA ARG A 217 32.47 -2.43 -0.41
C ARG A 217 33.33 -1.54 -1.30
N ALA A 218 32.82 -0.41 -1.76
CA ALA A 218 33.56 0.58 -2.55
C ALA A 218 34.75 1.16 -1.76
N SER A 219 34.64 1.22 -0.42
CA SER A 219 35.73 1.64 0.48
C SER A 219 36.63 0.48 0.93
N ALA A 220 36.55 -0.68 0.28
CA ALA A 220 37.28 -1.91 0.61
C ALA A 220 36.97 -2.49 2.03
N ASP A 221 35.88 -2.10 2.66
CA ASP A 221 35.39 -2.75 3.87
C ASP A 221 34.67 -4.06 3.50
N MET A 222 35.39 -5.19 3.70
CA MET A 222 34.89 -6.54 3.39
C MET A 222 34.19 -7.21 4.57
N ALA A 223 33.84 -6.47 5.65
CA ALA A 223 33.10 -7.03 6.77
C ALA A 223 31.76 -7.61 6.30
N ARG A 224 31.39 -8.75 6.83
CA ARG A 224 30.12 -9.40 6.47
C ARG A 224 28.93 -8.52 6.84
N ILE A 225 27.86 -8.67 6.05
CA ILE A 225 26.57 -8.10 6.41
C ILE A 225 26.10 -8.71 7.74
N GLU A 226 25.63 -7.89 8.67
CA GLU A 226 24.98 -8.44 9.87
C GLU A 226 23.65 -9.09 9.45
N PRO A 227 23.38 -10.34 9.85
CA PRO A 227 22.13 -11.00 9.52
C PRO A 227 20.95 -10.19 10.08
N THR A 228 19.94 -9.98 9.25
CA THR A 228 18.66 -9.48 9.77
C THR A 228 17.93 -10.61 10.50
N PRO A 229 17.07 -10.31 11.49
CA PRO A 229 16.20 -11.31 12.07
C PRO A 229 15.33 -11.97 10.99
N SER A 230 15.16 -13.29 11.09
CA SER A 230 14.29 -14.04 10.18
C SER A 230 12.85 -13.52 10.25
N TYR A 231 12.25 -13.28 9.09
CA TYR A 231 10.80 -13.01 9.00
C TYR A 231 9.98 -14.17 9.55
N PHE A 232 10.43 -15.39 9.30
CA PHE A 232 9.71 -16.60 9.64
C PHE A 232 9.73 -16.95 11.14
N ASP A 233 10.60 -16.32 11.91
CA ASP A 233 10.53 -16.42 13.38
C ASP A 233 9.27 -15.71 13.93
N SER A 234 8.68 -14.78 13.15
CA SER A 234 7.43 -14.13 13.50
C SER A 234 6.19 -15.00 13.33
N LEU A 235 6.27 -16.09 12.54
CA LEU A 235 5.15 -17.04 12.36
C LEU A 235 4.75 -17.70 13.70
N ASP A 236 5.74 -18.06 14.52
CA ASP A 236 5.48 -18.61 15.84
C ASP A 236 4.83 -17.59 16.77
N ASP A 237 5.20 -16.31 16.66
CA ASP A 237 4.58 -15.22 17.39
C ASP A 237 3.13 -15.00 16.97
N ASP A 238 2.82 -15.14 15.67
CA ASP A 238 1.46 -15.02 15.17
C ASP A 238 0.58 -16.18 15.62
N ARG A 239 1.11 -17.41 15.65
CA ARG A 239 0.39 -18.56 16.18
C ARG A 239 0.11 -18.38 17.69
N LYS A 240 1.12 -18.03 18.48
CA LYS A 240 0.96 -17.76 19.91
C LYS A 240 -0.05 -16.63 20.18
N TYR A 241 -0.06 -15.60 19.31
CA TYR A 241 -1.05 -14.54 19.40
C TYR A 241 -2.46 -15.06 19.13
N ALA A 242 -2.67 -15.84 18.07
CA ALA A 242 -3.97 -16.39 17.70
C ALA A 242 -4.57 -17.29 18.80
N GLU A 243 -3.72 -17.98 19.58
CA GLU A 243 -4.11 -18.84 20.70
C GLU A 243 -4.23 -18.07 22.04
N SER A 244 -3.92 -16.78 22.06
CA SER A 244 -3.84 -16.00 23.29
C SER A 244 -5.18 -15.36 23.68
N SER A 245 -5.37 -15.12 25.01
CA SER A 245 -6.47 -14.29 25.51
C SER A 245 -6.44 -12.85 24.99
N ARG A 246 -5.31 -12.38 24.46
CA ARG A 246 -5.18 -11.08 23.82
C ARG A 246 -5.92 -11.05 22.49
N TYR A 247 -5.83 -12.10 21.69
CA TYR A 247 -6.56 -12.21 20.44
C TYR A 247 -8.07 -12.05 20.64
N GLU A 248 -8.63 -12.74 21.65
CA GLU A 248 -10.06 -12.61 21.96
C GLU A 248 -10.43 -11.22 22.48
N ARG A 249 -9.58 -10.58 23.30
CA ARG A 249 -9.82 -9.18 23.72
C ARG A 249 -9.75 -8.20 22.54
N ASP A 250 -8.80 -8.40 21.62
CA ASP A 250 -8.67 -7.56 20.43
C ASP A 250 -9.88 -7.77 19.50
N ALA A 251 -10.33 -9.03 19.33
CA ALA A 251 -11.53 -9.37 18.59
C ALA A 251 -12.78 -8.71 19.18
N GLN A 252 -12.97 -8.79 20.51
CA GLN A 252 -14.11 -8.18 21.18
C GLN A 252 -14.11 -6.67 21.02
N PHE A 253 -12.94 -5.99 21.20
CA PHE A 253 -12.82 -4.55 20.97
C PHE A 253 -13.32 -4.14 19.58
N TRP A 254 -12.89 -4.84 18.53
CA TRP A 254 -13.31 -4.53 17.17
C TRP A 254 -14.77 -4.83 16.90
N GLN A 255 -15.32 -5.92 17.46
CA GLN A 255 -16.74 -6.27 17.33
C GLN A 255 -17.63 -5.25 18.04
N ASP A 256 -17.25 -4.80 19.25
CA ASP A 256 -17.98 -3.78 19.99
C ASP A 256 -17.97 -2.44 19.25
N LYS A 257 -16.80 -2.05 18.73
CA LYS A 257 -16.59 -0.83 17.97
C LYS A 257 -17.44 -0.76 16.71
N PHE A 258 -17.62 -1.86 16.02
CA PHE A 258 -18.43 -1.98 14.79
C PHE A 258 -19.70 -2.81 14.97
N SER A 259 -20.25 -2.84 16.21
CA SER A 259 -21.53 -3.47 16.50
C SER A 259 -22.68 -2.83 15.69
N SER A 260 -22.59 -1.54 15.42
CA SER A 260 -23.35 -0.85 14.37
C SER A 260 -22.39 -0.51 13.22
N LEU A 261 -22.68 -1.05 12.03
CA LEU A 261 -21.90 -0.73 10.84
C LEU A 261 -22.22 0.69 10.38
N PRO A 262 -21.19 1.55 10.20
CA PRO A 262 -21.42 2.87 9.59
C PRO A 262 -21.89 2.70 8.14
N PRO A 263 -22.70 3.63 7.61
CA PRO A 263 -23.06 3.60 6.20
C PRO A 263 -21.79 3.69 5.33
N PRO A 264 -21.80 3.08 4.13
CA PRO A 264 -20.71 3.29 3.19
C PRO A 264 -20.62 4.78 2.84
N LEU A 265 -19.41 5.34 2.89
CA LEU A 265 -19.18 6.76 2.60
C LEU A 265 -19.55 7.08 1.14
N LEU A 266 -19.29 6.16 0.21
CA LEU A 266 -19.51 6.32 -1.22
C LEU A 266 -20.62 5.40 -1.76
N SER A 267 -21.70 5.23 -1.00
CA SER A 267 -22.78 4.25 -1.28
C SER A 267 -23.40 4.37 -2.66
N SER A 268 -23.59 5.59 -3.17
CA SER A 268 -24.16 5.82 -4.53
C SER A 268 -23.21 5.39 -5.66
N ARG A 269 -21.92 5.30 -5.38
CA ARG A 269 -20.87 4.95 -6.32
C ARG A 269 -20.43 3.48 -6.19
N SER A 270 -20.77 2.85 -5.06
CA SER A 270 -20.37 1.47 -4.74
C SER A 270 -21.40 0.40 -5.13
N SER A 271 -22.67 0.76 -5.41
CA SER A 271 -23.72 -0.22 -5.76
C SER A 271 -23.42 -1.00 -7.06
N GLU A 272 -22.69 -0.40 -7.99
CA GLU A 272 -22.14 -1.10 -9.15
C GLU A 272 -20.81 -1.83 -8.84
N ALA A 273 -20.15 -1.50 -7.73
CA ALA A 273 -18.84 -2.01 -7.34
C ALA A 273 -18.87 -3.45 -6.80
N ALA A 274 -20.01 -3.96 -6.35
CA ALA A 274 -20.12 -5.35 -5.88
C ALA A 274 -19.83 -6.40 -6.97
N ALA A 275 -19.92 -6.01 -8.25
CA ALA A 275 -19.59 -6.85 -9.41
C ALA A 275 -18.20 -6.55 -10.00
N ARG A 276 -17.44 -5.60 -9.42
CA ARG A 276 -16.16 -5.14 -9.97
C ARG A 276 -14.99 -6.02 -9.50
N PRO A 277 -13.89 -6.13 -10.27
CA PRO A 277 -12.67 -6.77 -9.83
C PRO A 277 -12.09 -6.08 -8.59
N ALA A 278 -11.25 -6.79 -7.84
CA ALA A 278 -10.72 -6.34 -6.54
C ALA A 278 -9.81 -5.10 -6.64
N SER A 279 -9.31 -4.77 -7.82
CA SER A 279 -8.53 -3.57 -8.05
C SER A 279 -8.94 -2.88 -9.36
N PHE A 280 -8.80 -1.57 -9.40
CA PHE A 280 -9.31 -0.70 -10.46
C PHE A 280 -8.17 0.12 -11.05
N PRO A 281 -8.22 0.46 -12.38
CA PRO A 281 -7.38 1.50 -12.93
C PRO A 281 -7.54 2.78 -12.11
N ASP A 282 -6.43 3.38 -11.69
CA ASP A 282 -6.45 4.58 -10.88
C ASP A 282 -6.09 5.85 -11.67
N GLY A 283 -6.67 6.96 -11.24
CA GLY A 283 -6.21 8.31 -11.51
C GLY A 283 -5.42 8.87 -10.34
N GLN A 284 -4.71 9.97 -10.55
CA GLN A 284 -3.95 10.65 -9.53
C GLN A 284 -4.12 12.17 -9.64
N VAL A 285 -4.32 12.80 -8.47
CA VAL A 285 -4.26 14.25 -8.28
C VAL A 285 -3.30 14.54 -7.13
N ASN A 286 -2.50 15.61 -7.25
CA ASN A 286 -1.56 16.02 -6.23
C ASN A 286 -1.94 17.40 -5.67
N LEU A 287 -2.03 17.51 -4.35
CA LEU A 287 -2.09 18.78 -3.64
C LEU A 287 -0.71 19.02 -3.01
N THR A 288 -0.06 20.12 -3.40
CA THR A 288 1.18 20.57 -2.76
C THR A 288 0.85 21.42 -1.55
N ILE A 289 1.42 21.08 -0.41
CA ILE A 289 1.30 21.83 0.84
C ILE A 289 2.67 22.47 1.12
N GLU A 290 2.71 23.81 1.10
CA GLU A 290 3.92 24.55 1.42
C GLU A 290 4.48 24.14 2.79
N ARG A 291 5.81 23.98 2.90
CA ARG A 291 6.48 23.60 4.14
C ARG A 291 6.10 24.51 5.30
N ALA A 292 6.04 25.81 5.05
CA ALA A 292 5.67 26.79 6.08
C ALA A 292 4.24 26.56 6.63
N LYS A 293 3.28 26.17 5.76
CA LYS A 293 1.90 25.83 6.18
C LYS A 293 1.89 24.54 7.00
N TYR A 294 2.59 23.52 6.52
CA TYR A 294 2.71 22.23 7.22
C TYR A 294 3.28 22.41 8.62
N ASP A 295 4.38 23.17 8.75
CA ASP A 295 5.00 23.42 10.05
C ASP A 295 4.08 24.21 10.99
N ARG A 296 3.26 25.13 10.43
CA ARG A 296 2.28 25.88 11.24
C ARG A 296 1.16 24.97 11.74
N LEU A 297 0.64 24.08 10.90
CA LEU A 297 -0.34 23.08 11.31
C LEU A 297 0.24 22.12 12.34
N GLY A 298 1.52 21.73 12.19
CA GLY A 298 2.25 20.93 13.18
C GLY A 298 2.29 21.60 14.55
N ARG A 299 2.63 22.88 14.61
CA ARG A 299 2.64 23.67 15.88
C ARG A 299 1.24 23.78 16.51
N ILE A 300 0.18 23.95 15.71
CA ILE A 300 -1.22 23.94 16.20
C ILE A 300 -1.54 22.59 16.83
N ALA A 301 -1.15 21.50 16.19
CA ALA A 301 -1.37 20.17 16.72
C ALA A 301 -0.59 19.93 18.02
N GLU A 302 0.68 20.30 18.06
CA GLU A 302 1.57 20.15 19.23
C GLU A 302 1.06 20.92 20.45
N ALA A 303 0.51 22.13 20.25
CA ALA A 303 -0.12 22.91 21.32
C ALA A 303 -1.28 22.15 22.00
N SER A 304 -1.88 21.19 21.32
CA SER A 304 -2.96 20.33 21.80
C SER A 304 -2.50 18.91 22.18
N GLY A 305 -1.18 18.66 22.26
CA GLY A 305 -0.62 17.34 22.50
C GLY A 305 -0.87 16.33 21.36
N CYS A 306 -1.14 16.83 20.17
CA CYS A 306 -1.39 16.06 18.95
C CYS A 306 -0.19 16.17 17.98
N THR A 307 -0.29 15.52 16.83
CA THR A 307 0.70 15.57 15.75
C THR A 307 0.03 15.94 14.44
N ILE A 308 0.82 16.28 13.43
CA ILE A 308 0.32 16.57 12.08
C ILE A 308 -0.48 15.40 11.49
N VAL A 309 -0.18 14.17 11.86
CA VAL A 309 -0.97 12.99 11.44
C VAL A 309 -2.41 13.12 11.90
N HIS A 310 -2.65 13.57 13.16
CA HIS A 310 -4.00 13.79 13.66
C HIS A 310 -4.72 14.90 12.89
N VAL A 311 -4.00 15.95 12.47
CA VAL A 311 -4.54 17.02 11.60
C VAL A 311 -5.02 16.42 10.28
N MET A 312 -4.21 15.60 9.62
CA MET A 312 -4.56 14.99 8.33
C MET A 312 -5.81 14.09 8.45
N PHE A 313 -5.88 13.26 9.49
CA PHE A 313 -7.10 12.48 9.78
C PHE A 313 -8.30 13.37 10.07
N GLY A 314 -8.14 14.41 10.88
CA GLY A 314 -9.22 15.34 11.25
C GLY A 314 -9.76 16.11 10.05
N VAL A 315 -8.89 16.62 9.18
CA VAL A 315 -9.28 17.37 7.97
C VAL A 315 -10.00 16.47 6.97
N LEU A 316 -9.51 15.25 6.74
CA LEU A 316 -10.20 14.30 5.86
C LEU A 316 -11.56 13.92 6.44
N ALA A 317 -11.64 13.59 7.74
CA ALA A 317 -12.90 13.28 8.38
C ALA A 317 -13.89 14.45 8.28
N LEU A 318 -13.44 15.67 8.56
CA LEU A 318 -14.25 16.88 8.46
C LEU A 318 -14.76 17.12 7.03
N TYR A 319 -13.85 17.03 6.04
CA TYR A 319 -14.24 17.21 4.64
C TYR A 319 -15.28 16.19 4.21
N PHE A 320 -15.00 14.90 4.40
CA PHE A 320 -15.89 13.84 3.94
C PHE A 320 -17.21 13.78 4.72
N SER A 321 -17.20 14.08 6.02
CA SER A 321 -18.42 14.20 6.83
C SER A 321 -19.34 15.27 6.25
N ARG A 322 -18.81 16.45 5.95
CA ARG A 322 -19.62 17.57 5.42
C ARG A 322 -20.01 17.39 3.96
N ALA A 323 -19.13 16.86 3.13
CA ALA A 323 -19.40 16.64 1.71
C ALA A 323 -20.45 15.55 1.47
N PHE A 324 -20.50 14.54 2.33
CA PHE A 324 -21.43 13.41 2.22
C PHE A 324 -22.54 13.43 3.28
N GLN A 325 -22.58 14.47 4.13
CA GLN A 325 -23.61 14.66 5.17
C GLN A 325 -23.74 13.44 6.10
N VAL A 326 -22.61 12.96 6.59
CA VAL A 326 -22.50 11.86 7.56
C VAL A 326 -21.86 12.36 8.85
N ASP A 327 -22.31 11.84 10.00
CA ASP A 327 -21.83 12.27 11.33
C ASP A 327 -20.51 11.56 11.73
N GLU A 328 -20.05 10.62 10.92
CA GLU A 328 -18.81 9.88 11.17
C GLU A 328 -18.19 9.40 9.87
N VAL A 329 -16.87 9.29 9.87
CA VAL A 329 -16.10 8.79 8.73
C VAL A 329 -15.17 7.66 9.19
N VAL A 330 -15.14 6.55 8.44
CA VAL A 330 -14.17 5.48 8.67
C VAL A 330 -13.05 5.59 7.66
N ILE A 331 -11.81 5.75 8.15
CA ILE A 331 -10.61 5.89 7.34
C ILE A 331 -9.71 4.68 7.59
N GLY A 332 -9.33 3.97 6.53
CA GLY A 332 -8.32 2.92 6.60
C GLY A 332 -6.94 3.53 6.87
N MET A 333 -6.24 3.04 7.89
CA MET A 333 -4.89 3.48 8.23
C MET A 333 -3.92 2.32 8.09
N PRO A 334 -2.96 2.37 7.16
CA PRO A 334 -1.85 1.44 7.12
C PRO A 334 -1.00 1.54 8.40
N VAL A 335 -0.67 0.40 8.99
CA VAL A 335 0.17 0.28 10.19
C VAL A 335 1.30 -0.69 9.94
N HIS A 336 2.48 -0.42 10.49
CA HIS A 336 3.64 -1.30 10.33
C HIS A 336 3.48 -2.65 11.03
N ASN A 337 2.61 -2.74 12.04
CA ASN A 337 2.29 -3.95 12.81
C ASN A 337 3.51 -4.73 13.34
N ARG A 338 4.62 -4.02 13.62
CA ARG A 338 5.90 -4.55 14.11
C ARG A 338 6.01 -4.29 15.59
N SER A 339 5.69 -5.29 16.41
CA SER A 339 5.55 -5.16 17.88
C SER A 339 6.86 -5.39 18.63
N THR A 340 7.83 -6.12 18.09
CA THR A 340 9.11 -6.46 18.72
C THR A 340 10.29 -5.76 18.07
N ALA A 341 11.42 -5.66 18.80
CA ALA A 341 12.66 -5.13 18.25
C ALA A 341 13.19 -5.98 17.08
N GLN A 342 12.95 -7.29 17.09
CA GLN A 342 13.31 -8.19 16.00
C GLN A 342 12.45 -7.91 14.77
N GLN A 343 11.11 -7.86 14.91
CA GLN A 343 10.22 -7.53 13.79
C GLN A 343 10.52 -6.17 13.17
N LYS A 344 10.91 -5.17 13.96
CA LYS A 344 11.30 -3.84 13.44
C LYS A 344 12.54 -3.85 12.56
N ARG A 345 13.37 -4.89 12.65
CA ARG A 345 14.60 -5.09 11.88
C ARG A 345 14.48 -6.17 10.80
N ALA A 346 13.42 -6.96 10.79
CA ALA A 346 13.20 -8.02 9.82
C ALA A 346 12.64 -7.48 8.50
N ILE A 347 13.07 -8.05 7.38
CA ILE A 347 12.45 -7.84 6.07
C ILE A 347 11.30 -8.83 5.91
N GLY A 348 10.10 -8.35 5.55
CA GLY A 348 8.93 -9.21 5.36
C GLY A 348 7.62 -8.43 5.29
N MET A 349 6.51 -9.14 5.16
CA MET A 349 5.16 -8.59 5.13
C MET A 349 4.54 -8.57 6.53
N PHE A 350 4.65 -7.45 7.22
CA PHE A 350 4.03 -7.22 8.54
C PHE A 350 2.86 -6.25 8.48
N ALA A 351 2.87 -5.34 7.50
CA ALA A 351 1.90 -4.26 7.44
C ALA A 351 0.46 -4.77 7.45
N SER A 352 -0.41 -4.00 8.06
CA SER A 352 -1.85 -4.22 8.09
C SER A 352 -2.57 -2.89 7.90
N VAL A 353 -3.88 -2.94 7.72
CA VAL A 353 -4.71 -1.73 7.69
C VAL A 353 -5.70 -1.81 8.83
N VAL A 354 -5.86 -0.73 9.59
CA VAL A 354 -6.84 -0.65 10.67
C VAL A 354 -7.92 0.40 10.35
N PRO A 355 -9.20 0.10 10.60
CA PRO A 355 -10.29 1.04 10.37
C PRO A 355 -10.37 2.04 11.53
N ILE A 356 -10.16 3.32 11.24
CA ILE A 356 -10.25 4.43 12.19
C ILE A 356 -11.61 5.09 12.04
N ARG A 357 -12.48 4.96 13.05
CA ARG A 357 -13.84 5.51 13.06
C ARG A 357 -13.86 6.85 13.77
N ILE A 358 -14.03 7.93 13.04
CA ILE A 358 -13.95 9.31 13.52
C ILE A 358 -15.35 9.92 13.49
N PRO A 359 -15.97 10.17 14.65
CA PRO A 359 -17.18 10.99 14.72
C PRO A 359 -16.81 12.46 14.48
N VAL A 360 -17.69 13.21 13.84
CA VAL A 360 -17.53 14.64 13.55
C VAL A 360 -18.78 15.39 14.02
N ASP A 361 -18.63 16.18 15.09
CA ASP A 361 -19.66 17.14 15.51
C ASP A 361 -19.34 18.52 14.92
N GLY A 362 -20.16 19.02 14.00
CA GLY A 362 -19.97 20.34 13.39
C GLY A 362 -19.95 21.51 14.39
N ASN A 363 -20.45 21.34 15.61
CA ASN A 363 -20.47 22.36 16.66
C ASN A 363 -19.18 22.38 17.50
N GLU A 364 -18.34 21.35 17.40
CA GLU A 364 -17.09 21.31 18.14
C GLU A 364 -15.99 22.18 17.51
N ARG A 365 -14.96 22.50 18.31
CA ARG A 365 -13.76 23.16 17.83
C ARG A 365 -12.77 22.17 17.28
N PHE A 366 -11.87 22.63 16.40
CA PHE A 366 -10.89 21.75 15.77
C PHE A 366 -9.99 21.02 16.78
N VAL A 367 -9.60 21.68 17.86
CA VAL A 367 -8.81 21.06 18.95
C VAL A 367 -9.56 19.86 19.58
N SER A 368 -10.90 19.96 19.76
CA SER A 368 -11.70 18.83 20.27
C SER A 368 -11.70 17.67 19.29
N LEU A 369 -11.89 17.94 17.99
CA LEU A 369 -11.81 16.93 16.94
C LEU A 369 -10.42 16.26 16.95
N LEU A 370 -9.31 17.02 17.03
CA LEU A 370 -7.95 16.47 17.10
C LEU A 370 -7.75 15.55 18.31
N ASN A 371 -8.25 15.95 19.48
CA ASN A 371 -8.18 15.13 20.69
C ASN A 371 -8.98 13.84 20.53
N GLY A 372 -10.15 13.90 19.91
CA GLY A 372 -10.96 12.74 19.54
C GLY A 372 -10.20 11.80 18.61
N VAL A 373 -9.62 12.31 17.51
CA VAL A 373 -8.78 11.56 16.57
C VAL A 373 -7.59 10.92 17.29
N SER A 374 -6.89 11.68 18.16
CA SER A 374 -5.73 11.17 18.90
C SER A 374 -6.12 10.03 19.85
N ALA A 375 -7.25 10.13 20.53
CA ALA A 375 -7.77 9.06 21.40
C ALA A 375 -8.12 7.83 20.58
N GLU A 376 -8.80 8.02 19.45
CA GLU A 376 -9.22 6.96 18.55
C GLU A 376 -8.01 6.19 17.98
N LEU A 377 -7.02 6.89 17.44
CA LEU A 377 -5.79 6.29 16.93
C LEU A 377 -5.07 5.47 18.01
N ARG A 378 -4.95 6.01 19.23
CA ARG A 378 -4.32 5.28 20.35
C ARG A 378 -5.08 4.01 20.71
N HIS A 379 -6.42 4.03 20.68
CA HIS A 379 -7.22 2.83 20.93
C HIS A 379 -7.00 1.78 19.82
N CYS A 380 -7.09 2.19 18.55
CA CYS A 380 -6.90 1.29 17.42
C CYS A 380 -5.49 0.69 17.37
N TYR A 381 -4.44 1.48 17.66
CA TYR A 381 -3.06 0.97 17.73
C TYR A 381 -2.84 -0.14 18.75
N ARG A 382 -3.54 -0.13 19.89
CA ARG A 382 -3.43 -1.19 20.89
C ARG A 382 -3.95 -2.53 20.39
N HIS A 383 -4.90 -2.49 19.44
CA HIS A 383 -5.58 -3.66 18.89
C HIS A 383 -5.24 -3.92 17.41
N GLN A 384 -4.19 -3.24 16.87
CA GLN A 384 -3.80 -3.30 15.45
C GLN A 384 -3.38 -4.69 14.96
N ARG A 385 -3.01 -5.58 15.88
CA ARG A 385 -2.56 -6.93 15.55
C ARG A 385 -3.69 -7.84 15.08
N PHE A 386 -4.94 -7.51 15.43
CA PHE A 386 -6.08 -8.32 15.00
C PHE A 386 -6.27 -8.21 13.47
N PRO A 387 -6.32 -9.35 12.75
CA PRO A 387 -6.36 -9.31 11.29
C PRO A 387 -7.64 -8.67 10.76
N ILE A 388 -7.52 -7.68 9.86
CA ILE A 388 -8.66 -6.98 9.26
C ILE A 388 -9.58 -7.91 8.47
N ALA A 389 -9.02 -8.91 7.78
CA ALA A 389 -9.82 -9.89 7.05
C ALA A 389 -10.73 -10.71 7.99
N GLU A 390 -10.21 -11.08 9.16
CA GLU A 390 -10.99 -11.78 10.19
C GLU A 390 -12.06 -10.87 10.79
N LEU A 391 -11.75 -9.58 11.00
CA LEU A 391 -12.75 -8.59 11.42
C LEU A 391 -13.89 -8.52 10.39
N ASN A 392 -13.56 -8.32 9.12
CA ASN A 392 -14.55 -8.22 8.03
C ASN A 392 -15.43 -9.48 7.95
N ARG A 393 -14.84 -10.65 8.15
CA ARG A 393 -15.53 -11.93 8.20
C ARG A 393 -16.51 -11.99 9.39
N ARG A 394 -16.05 -11.67 10.61
CA ARG A 394 -16.90 -11.69 11.82
C ARG A 394 -18.06 -10.72 11.73
N LEU A 395 -17.85 -9.55 11.12
CA LEU A 395 -18.89 -8.56 10.87
C LEU A 395 -19.83 -8.92 9.71
N GLY A 396 -19.52 -9.97 8.95
CA GLY A 396 -20.33 -10.42 7.82
C GLY A 396 -20.43 -9.40 6.68
N LEU A 397 -19.39 -8.60 6.43
CA LEU A 397 -19.42 -7.50 5.46
C LEU A 397 -19.83 -7.93 4.05
N VAL A 398 -19.41 -9.11 3.61
CA VAL A 398 -19.77 -9.67 2.28
C VAL A 398 -21.28 -9.80 2.11
N ARG A 399 -22.02 -10.10 3.20
CA ARG A 399 -23.49 -10.20 3.18
C ARG A 399 -24.17 -8.83 2.99
N THR A 400 -23.47 -7.74 3.29
CA THR A 400 -23.92 -6.37 3.08
C THR A 400 -23.46 -5.78 1.76
N GLY A 401 -22.79 -6.57 0.89
CA GLY A 401 -22.20 -6.13 -0.37
C GLY A 401 -20.93 -5.29 -0.20
N ARG A 402 -20.34 -5.26 1.00
CA ARG A 402 -19.10 -4.49 1.30
C ARG A 402 -17.90 -5.43 1.40
N ARG A 403 -16.78 -4.95 0.89
CA ARG A 403 -15.49 -5.65 1.02
C ARG A 403 -14.74 -5.22 2.28
N GLN A 404 -14.84 -3.94 2.62
CA GLN A 404 -14.11 -3.32 3.74
C GLN A 404 -15.02 -2.36 4.51
N LEU A 405 -14.57 -1.98 5.71
CA LEU A 405 -15.28 -1.02 6.57
C LEU A 405 -15.12 0.44 6.11
N PHE A 406 -14.19 0.72 5.20
CA PHE A 406 -13.82 2.07 4.76
C PHE A 406 -13.73 2.14 3.23
N ASP A 407 -14.03 3.31 2.69
CA ASP A 407 -13.91 3.65 1.27
C ASP A 407 -12.76 4.63 1.02
N LEU A 408 -12.13 5.10 2.09
CA LEU A 408 -11.03 6.06 2.11
C LEU A 408 -9.87 5.48 2.93
N THR A 409 -8.65 5.56 2.39
CA THR A 409 -7.41 5.21 3.10
C THR A 409 -6.50 6.42 3.22
N LEU A 410 -5.85 6.61 4.37
CA LEU A 410 -4.82 7.62 4.57
C LEU A 410 -3.51 6.93 4.98
N SER A 411 -2.49 7.05 4.12
CA SER A 411 -1.10 6.67 4.40
C SER A 411 -0.27 7.92 4.66
N PHE A 412 0.46 7.93 5.76
CA PHE A 412 1.41 8.99 6.06
C PHE A 412 2.83 8.44 5.97
N GLU A 413 3.58 8.92 4.98
CA GLU A 413 4.90 8.40 4.61
C GLU A 413 5.97 9.42 5.01
N LYS A 414 6.61 9.16 6.14
CA LYS A 414 7.76 9.95 6.61
C LYS A 414 8.99 9.06 6.71
N PHE A 415 9.72 8.99 5.62
CA PHE A 415 10.97 8.23 5.52
C PHE A 415 12.08 9.17 5.06
N PRO A 416 13.22 9.22 5.75
CA PRO A 416 14.39 9.91 5.22
C PRO A 416 14.93 9.11 4.02
N LEU A 417 14.72 9.63 2.82
CA LEU A 417 15.07 8.97 1.56
C LEU A 417 16.31 9.61 0.90
N ASP A 418 17.18 10.23 1.70
CA ASP A 418 18.48 10.71 1.23
C ASP A 418 19.45 9.54 1.17
N PHE A 419 19.62 8.99 -0.03
CA PHE A 419 20.55 7.92 -0.32
C PHE A 419 21.71 8.44 -1.16
N TYR A 420 22.92 7.94 -0.90
CA TYR A 420 24.14 8.32 -1.61
C TYR A 420 24.95 7.07 -2.00
N ILE A 421 25.38 7.00 -3.23
CA ILE A 421 26.42 6.07 -3.71
C ILE A 421 27.70 6.88 -3.88
N GLY A 422 28.67 6.67 -2.99
CA GLY A 422 29.82 7.58 -2.86
C GLY A 422 29.32 9.03 -2.58
N ASP A 423 29.74 9.98 -3.40
CA ASP A 423 29.31 11.37 -3.31
C ASP A 423 28.06 11.69 -4.15
N VAL A 424 27.52 10.70 -4.87
CA VAL A 424 26.37 10.89 -5.77
C VAL A 424 25.06 10.71 -5.00
N LYS A 425 24.27 11.81 -4.86
CA LYS A 425 22.92 11.75 -4.31
C LYS A 425 21.99 11.00 -5.28
N LEU A 426 21.25 10.03 -4.76
CA LEU A 426 20.28 9.29 -5.55
C LEU A 426 18.96 10.06 -5.63
N GLY A 427 18.41 10.22 -6.83
CA GLY A 427 17.08 10.76 -7.03
C GLY A 427 16.05 9.64 -6.92
N LEU A 428 15.26 9.61 -5.85
CA LEU A 428 14.23 8.59 -5.67
C LEU A 428 12.93 8.99 -6.38
N THR A 429 12.34 8.02 -7.10
CA THR A 429 10.96 8.10 -7.59
C THR A 429 10.21 6.87 -7.11
N SER A 430 9.22 7.07 -6.26
CA SER A 430 8.31 5.99 -5.87
C SER A 430 7.45 5.58 -7.06
N MET A 431 7.34 4.29 -7.30
CA MET A 431 6.53 3.73 -8.38
C MET A 431 5.27 3.08 -7.81
N ARG A 432 4.15 3.33 -8.47
CA ARG A 432 2.83 2.76 -8.12
C ARG A 432 2.35 1.81 -9.20
N HIS A 433 1.57 0.84 -8.79
CA HIS A 433 1.00 -0.19 -9.67
C HIS A 433 -0.29 0.23 -10.40
N ARG A 434 -0.78 1.47 -10.25
CA ARG A 434 -2.00 2.02 -10.90
C ARG A 434 -3.30 1.23 -10.64
N PHE A 435 -3.38 0.55 -9.51
CA PHE A 435 -4.58 -0.20 -9.12
C PHE A 435 -4.86 0.06 -7.65
N GLU A 436 -6.00 0.61 -7.34
CA GLU A 436 -6.40 0.89 -5.96
C GLU A 436 -7.40 -0.16 -5.46
N GLN A 437 -7.34 -0.45 -4.17
CA GLN A 437 -8.27 -1.36 -3.50
C GLN A 437 -9.43 -0.60 -2.82
N THR A 438 -9.24 0.69 -2.59
CA THR A 438 -10.25 1.59 -2.04
C THR A 438 -10.59 2.67 -3.06
N PRO A 439 -11.82 3.19 -3.08
CA PRO A 439 -12.23 4.22 -4.02
C PRO A 439 -11.34 5.47 -4.00
N ILE A 440 -10.79 5.83 -2.83
CA ILE A 440 -9.80 6.90 -2.66
C ILE A 440 -8.72 6.47 -1.67
N THR A 441 -7.46 6.59 -2.08
CA THR A 441 -6.29 6.47 -1.22
C THR A 441 -5.55 7.80 -1.18
N VAL A 442 -5.31 8.33 0.02
CA VAL A 442 -4.55 9.56 0.23
C VAL A 442 -3.19 9.21 0.81
N ASN A 443 -2.12 9.57 0.09
CA ASN A 443 -0.75 9.41 0.57
C ASN A 443 -0.16 10.78 0.86
N VAL A 444 0.26 11.01 2.11
CA VAL A 444 0.98 12.23 2.52
C VAL A 444 2.46 11.90 2.55
N GLN A 445 3.23 12.52 1.65
CA GLN A 445 4.65 12.26 1.45
C GLN A 445 5.48 13.37 2.08
N ASP A 446 6.15 13.06 3.21
CA ASP A 446 7.09 13.92 3.95
C ASP A 446 8.48 13.29 3.90
N TYR A 447 9.10 13.31 2.72
CA TYR A 447 10.39 12.64 2.47
C TYR A 447 11.61 13.55 2.74
N HIS A 448 11.43 14.88 2.71
CA HIS A 448 12.49 15.86 2.86
C HIS A 448 12.06 16.97 3.82
N GLU A 449 12.92 17.34 4.76
CA GLU A 449 12.59 18.34 5.78
C GLU A 449 12.52 19.77 5.24
N ASP A 450 13.14 20.04 4.10
CA ASP A 450 13.29 21.35 3.45
C ASP A 450 12.40 21.55 2.22
N GLN A 451 11.61 20.54 1.85
CA GLN A 451 10.73 20.59 0.67
C GLN A 451 9.25 20.66 1.08
N ASP A 452 8.44 21.15 0.16
CA ASP A 452 6.99 21.11 0.28
C ASP A 452 6.49 19.67 0.31
N LEU A 453 5.38 19.45 0.99
CA LEU A 453 4.76 18.14 1.04
C LEU A 453 3.83 17.92 -0.15
N VAL A 454 3.72 16.66 -0.54
CA VAL A 454 2.73 16.25 -1.53
C VAL A 454 1.67 15.39 -0.84
N MET A 455 0.42 15.85 -0.87
CA MET A 455 -0.75 15.03 -0.58
C MET A 455 -1.29 14.50 -1.90
N GLN A 456 -1.10 13.20 -2.12
CA GLN A 456 -1.42 12.52 -3.36
C GLN A 456 -2.74 11.77 -3.19
N PHE A 457 -3.72 12.10 -4.03
CA PHE A 457 -5.02 11.43 -4.10
C PHE A 457 -5.00 10.43 -5.25
N ASN A 458 -5.01 9.16 -4.92
CA ASN A 458 -5.17 8.07 -5.87
C ASN A 458 -6.63 7.61 -5.83
N TYR A 459 -7.28 7.48 -6.96
CA TYR A 459 -8.72 7.24 -6.99
C TYR A 459 -9.11 6.28 -8.11
N ASP A 460 -10.17 5.51 -7.89
CA ASP A 460 -10.82 4.68 -8.90
C ASP A 460 -11.47 5.57 -9.98
N VAL A 461 -10.94 5.51 -11.22
CA VAL A 461 -11.44 6.31 -12.35
C VAL A 461 -12.88 5.95 -12.77
N ASN A 462 -13.41 4.82 -12.30
CA ASN A 462 -14.80 4.46 -12.51
C ASN A 462 -15.74 5.05 -11.43
N ALA A 463 -15.17 5.40 -10.27
CA ALA A 463 -15.92 6.03 -9.18
C ALA A 463 -15.86 7.55 -9.23
N PHE A 464 -14.75 8.12 -9.73
CA PHE A 464 -14.49 9.56 -9.75
C PHE A 464 -13.90 10.01 -11.08
N SER A 465 -14.32 11.19 -11.53
CA SER A 465 -13.62 11.92 -12.57
C SER A 465 -12.40 12.67 -12.00
N HIS A 466 -11.44 13.01 -12.85
CA HIS A 466 -10.27 13.81 -12.46
C HIS A 466 -10.68 15.16 -11.83
N ALA A 467 -11.65 15.85 -12.43
CA ALA A 467 -12.13 17.14 -11.93
C ALA A 467 -12.80 17.04 -10.54
N GLU A 468 -13.49 15.96 -10.23
CA GLU A 468 -14.06 15.76 -8.90
C GLU A 468 -12.98 15.61 -7.84
N VAL A 469 -11.91 14.84 -8.13
CA VAL A 469 -10.82 14.65 -7.17
C VAL A 469 -9.93 15.88 -7.06
N ASP A 470 -9.74 16.63 -8.14
CA ASP A 470 -9.05 17.91 -8.13
C ASP A 470 -9.80 18.93 -7.23
N ASN A 471 -11.12 18.99 -7.33
CA ASN A 471 -11.96 19.78 -6.43
C ASN A 471 -11.87 19.30 -4.97
N ILE A 472 -11.79 17.97 -4.71
CA ILE A 472 -11.57 17.44 -3.36
C ILE A 472 -10.25 17.97 -2.81
N GLY A 473 -9.17 17.88 -3.58
CA GLY A 473 -7.85 18.39 -3.20
C GLY A 473 -7.86 19.88 -2.91
N THR A 474 -8.47 20.67 -3.80
CA THR A 474 -8.60 22.14 -3.65
C THR A 474 -9.35 22.50 -2.37
N ARG A 475 -10.47 21.87 -2.08
CA ARG A 475 -11.28 22.15 -0.88
C ARG A 475 -10.57 21.70 0.40
N ILE A 476 -9.83 20.59 0.37
CA ILE A 476 -9.00 20.16 1.50
C ILE A 476 -7.88 21.18 1.74
N GLY A 477 -7.24 21.71 0.68
CA GLY A 477 -6.28 22.79 0.77
C GLY A 477 -6.87 24.04 1.44
N GLY A 478 -8.07 24.46 1.01
CA GLY A 478 -8.81 25.57 1.62
C GLY A 478 -9.16 25.35 3.09
N LEU A 479 -9.52 24.11 3.47
CA LEU A 479 -9.75 23.76 4.88
C LEU A 479 -8.48 23.84 5.71
N LEU A 480 -7.33 23.42 5.18
CA LEU A 480 -6.05 23.55 5.86
C LEU A 480 -5.70 25.03 6.10
N ASP A 481 -5.96 25.91 5.12
CA ASP A 481 -5.78 27.36 5.27
C ASP A 481 -6.71 27.94 6.33
N ALA A 482 -8.01 27.59 6.27
CA ALA A 482 -8.99 28.04 7.25
C ALA A 482 -8.67 27.57 8.68
N LEU A 483 -8.14 26.35 8.84
CA LEU A 483 -7.70 25.86 10.15
C LEU A 483 -6.49 26.63 10.69
N ILE A 484 -5.58 27.08 9.84
CA ILE A 484 -4.48 27.93 10.26
C ILE A 484 -4.98 29.25 10.83
N GLU A 485 -6.06 29.79 10.28
CA GLU A 485 -6.64 31.09 10.66
C GLU A 485 -7.62 31.00 11.84
N HIS A 486 -8.42 29.92 11.92
CA HIS A 486 -9.62 29.83 12.77
C HIS A 486 -9.69 28.60 13.69
N HIS A 487 -8.57 27.90 13.95
CA HIS A 487 -8.57 26.66 14.73
C HIS A 487 -9.14 26.82 16.17
N ASP A 488 -9.04 28.03 16.76
CA ASP A 488 -9.41 28.29 18.14
C ASP A 488 -10.79 28.98 18.31
N ASP A 489 -11.27 29.69 17.29
CA ASP A 489 -12.40 30.60 17.42
C ASP A 489 -13.67 30.16 16.72
N MET A 490 -13.57 29.19 15.80
CA MET A 490 -14.71 28.76 14.97
C MET A 490 -15.04 27.27 15.15
N PRO A 491 -16.35 26.90 15.25
CA PRO A 491 -16.75 25.51 15.13
C PRO A 491 -16.37 24.91 13.77
N VAL A 492 -15.97 23.63 13.73
CA VAL A 492 -15.48 22.98 12.50
C VAL A 492 -16.55 22.94 11.39
N GLY A 493 -17.82 22.91 11.75
CA GLY A 493 -18.93 22.97 10.79
C GLY A 493 -19.07 24.34 10.08
N MET A 494 -18.50 25.40 10.64
CA MET A 494 -18.54 26.75 10.09
C MET A 494 -17.34 27.11 9.20
N LEU A 495 -16.29 26.27 9.22
CA LEU A 495 -15.12 26.47 8.36
C LEU A 495 -15.52 26.45 6.88
N PRO A 496 -15.00 27.36 6.03
CA PRO A 496 -15.38 27.42 4.61
C PRO A 496 -14.95 26.15 3.88
N LEU A 497 -15.89 25.49 3.17
CA LEU A 497 -15.64 24.34 2.29
C LEU A 497 -15.49 24.75 0.83
N LEU A 498 -16.14 25.84 0.45
CA LEU A 498 -16.13 26.40 -0.89
C LEU A 498 -15.25 27.63 -0.91
N ASP A 499 -14.51 27.83 -1.97
CA ASP A 499 -13.85 29.09 -2.21
C ASP A 499 -14.87 30.22 -2.51
N GLU A 500 -14.41 31.46 -2.54
CA GLU A 500 -15.31 32.62 -2.76
C GLU A 500 -15.96 32.59 -4.15
N ALA A 501 -15.30 32.04 -5.17
CA ALA A 501 -15.83 31.93 -6.52
C ALA A 501 -16.92 30.86 -6.59
N GLU A 502 -16.67 29.66 -6.03
CA GLU A 502 -17.64 28.58 -5.91
C GLU A 502 -18.85 29.03 -5.08
N ARG A 503 -18.60 29.72 -3.96
CA ARG A 503 -19.67 30.24 -3.09
C ARG A 503 -20.56 31.23 -3.85
N LYS A 504 -19.97 32.16 -4.59
CA LYS A 504 -20.73 33.10 -5.45
C LYS A 504 -21.53 32.37 -6.50
N GLN A 505 -20.97 31.36 -7.12
CA GLN A 505 -21.66 30.55 -8.13
C GLN A 505 -22.89 29.84 -7.53
N VAL A 506 -22.70 29.11 -6.42
CA VAL A 506 -23.74 28.31 -5.80
C VAL A 506 -24.83 29.18 -5.16
N VAL A 507 -24.42 30.23 -4.42
CA VAL A 507 -25.39 31.04 -3.62
C VAL A 507 -26.08 32.09 -4.47
N TYR A 508 -25.42 32.68 -5.46
CA TYR A 508 -25.99 33.79 -6.23
C TYR A 508 -26.26 33.42 -7.69
N ALA A 509 -25.27 32.92 -8.46
CA ALA A 509 -25.43 32.71 -9.88
C ALA A 509 -26.49 31.63 -10.21
N TRP A 510 -26.46 30.50 -9.50
CA TRP A 510 -27.45 29.43 -9.71
C TRP A 510 -28.82 29.76 -9.16
N ASN A 511 -28.93 30.70 -8.22
CA ASN A 511 -30.20 31.15 -7.64
C ASN A 511 -30.73 32.42 -8.30
N ALA A 512 -30.06 32.95 -9.32
CA ALA A 512 -30.57 34.07 -10.11
C ALA A 512 -31.69 33.60 -11.06
N THR A 513 -32.82 33.20 -10.47
CA THR A 513 -34.00 32.66 -11.17
C THR A 513 -35.15 33.67 -11.26
N GLU A 514 -34.88 34.94 -10.95
CA GLU A 514 -35.91 36.00 -11.06
C GLU A 514 -36.43 36.07 -12.50
N ARG A 515 -37.73 35.94 -12.64
CA ARG A 515 -38.47 36.11 -13.89
C ARG A 515 -39.62 37.06 -13.63
N ASP A 516 -39.85 38.00 -14.58
CA ASP A 516 -41.07 38.76 -14.59
C ASP A 516 -42.26 37.84 -14.88
N TYR A 517 -43.12 37.67 -13.91
CA TYR A 517 -44.38 36.98 -14.10
C TYR A 517 -45.42 38.01 -14.57
N PRO A 518 -46.15 37.77 -15.68
CA PRO A 518 -47.25 38.62 -16.02
C PRO A 518 -48.30 38.49 -14.91
N ILE A 519 -48.53 39.59 -14.19
CA ILE A 519 -49.63 39.73 -13.26
C ILE A 519 -50.84 40.13 -14.12
N GLU A 520 -51.69 39.15 -14.47
CA GLU A 520 -53.02 39.46 -15.03
C GLU A 520 -54.01 39.82 -13.92
#